data_4d6f3d0754ba8b58c6992087796a0c23
#
_entry.id   4d6f3d0754ba8b58c6992087796a0c23
#
_cell.length_a   1.000
_cell.length_b   1.000
_cell.length_c   1.000
_cell.angle_alpha   90.00
_cell.angle_beta   90.00
_cell.angle_gamma   90.00
#
_symmetry.space_group_name_H-M   'P 1'
#
loop_
_entity.id
_entity.type
_entity.pdbx_description
1 polymer ?
#
loop_
_entity_poly.entity_id
_entity_poly.type
_entity_poly.pdbx_seq_one_letter_code
_entity_poly.pdbx_strand_id
1 'polypeptide(L)'
;MRRLVALFVFALLGAALYGVSGSTSGIVVNSQTLSANTFETELSAISHNNTLQCFVTALSPTSYAPGAGGYSIKASGAAAWANLRVEGLAIHQYVATTLKYRPSAHDLALAESSLVGEMTAQASANSINCPGTATQAVAAMPSEMRTAEILAQADSLYLVKKIKTTIPLTTASMESYYAQHTSDYDTLCVSVALVLPSSVTAFAQGEAAGLNVATLVRKYSQDPTSAAKGGAVGCFSPSSTSYASVRADVTSLPLNTFATTPNYISNNGQTFALYVAATKRTTTPFSAAAATVLADLQSLNASSANKIKNDLLHAAAVHVDPAFGRWGLNTTGPTVFASATPAASDVTGSKKLSTTAATYK
;
A
#
# COMPACT_ATOMS: atom_id res chain seq x y z
N MET A 1 -12.65 -16.83 39.79
CA MET A 1 -13.41 -15.58 39.72
C MET A 1 -12.71 -14.32 40.29
N ARG A 2 -11.47 -14.39 40.81
CA ARG A 2 -10.75 -13.20 41.37
C ARG A 2 -9.80 -12.48 40.41
N ARG A 3 -9.63 -12.96 39.19
CA ARG A 3 -8.71 -12.33 38.19
C ARG A 3 -9.41 -11.44 37.14
N LEU A 4 -10.74 -11.45 37.09
CA LEU A 4 -11.52 -10.61 36.16
C LEU A 4 -11.88 -9.22 36.71
N VAL A 5 -11.84 -9.04 38.06
CA VAL A 5 -12.16 -7.74 38.69
C VAL A 5 -11.00 -6.75 38.60
N ALA A 6 -9.75 -7.24 38.52
CA ALA A 6 -8.57 -6.37 38.43
C ALA A 6 -8.40 -5.70 37.04
N LEU A 7 -8.99 -6.26 35.98
CA LEU A 7 -8.93 -5.69 34.62
C LEU A 7 -9.90 -4.53 34.41
N PHE A 8 -11.02 -4.51 35.17
CA PHE A 8 -12.01 -3.43 35.06
C PHE A 8 -11.61 -2.15 35.82
N VAL A 9 -10.80 -2.27 36.89
CA VAL A 9 -10.39 -1.10 37.68
C VAL A 9 -9.27 -0.31 37.01
N PHE A 10 -8.42 -0.93 36.19
CA PHE A 10 -7.39 -0.22 35.45
C PHE A 10 -7.91 0.52 34.22
N ALA A 11 -9.03 0.08 33.62
CA ALA A 11 -9.69 0.78 32.54
C ALA A 11 -10.36 2.09 33.00
N LEU A 12 -10.80 2.18 34.24
CA LEU A 12 -11.42 3.40 34.79
C LEU A 12 -10.40 4.44 35.28
N LEU A 13 -9.20 4.04 35.65
CA LEU A 13 -8.15 4.98 36.09
C LEU A 13 -7.38 5.62 34.93
N GLY A 14 -7.39 5.02 33.76
CA GLY A 14 -6.82 5.62 32.52
C GLY A 14 -7.70 6.74 31.92
N ALA A 15 -9.01 6.69 32.15
CA ALA A 15 -9.94 7.69 31.63
C ALA A 15 -10.01 8.97 32.50
N ALA A 16 -9.49 8.95 33.72
CA ALA A 16 -9.60 10.07 34.66
C ALA A 16 -8.44 11.09 34.58
N LEU A 17 -7.42 10.85 33.77
CA LEU A 17 -6.26 11.75 33.66
C LEU A 17 -6.24 12.61 32.39
N TYR A 18 -7.17 12.43 31.46
CA TYR A 18 -7.40 13.38 30.37
C TYR A 18 -8.59 14.25 30.76
N GLY A 19 -8.27 15.46 31.19
CA GLY A 19 -9.26 16.43 31.62
C GLY A 19 -10.41 16.56 30.65
N VAL A 20 -11.61 16.51 31.16
CA VAL A 20 -12.86 16.86 30.49
C VAL A 20 -12.85 18.38 30.26
N SER A 21 -12.03 18.85 29.31
CA SER A 21 -12.30 20.05 28.58
C SER A 21 -13.21 19.63 27.42
N GLY A 22 -14.37 20.26 27.25
CA GLY A 22 -15.44 19.85 26.33
C GLY A 22 -15.06 19.85 24.84
N SER A 23 -14.02 19.11 24.45
CA SER A 23 -13.65 18.86 23.09
C SER A 23 -14.35 17.61 22.59
N THR A 24 -15.16 17.75 21.57
CA THR A 24 -15.70 16.64 20.79
C THR A 24 -14.55 15.76 20.33
N SER A 25 -14.72 14.42 20.43
CA SER A 25 -13.74 13.48 19.95
C SER A 25 -13.67 13.54 18.43
N GLY A 26 -12.50 13.81 17.86
CA GLY A 26 -12.31 13.83 16.40
C GLY A 26 -12.13 12.42 15.85
N ILE A 27 -11.22 11.65 16.45
CA ILE A 27 -10.95 10.25 16.09
C ILE A 27 -10.81 9.44 17.37
N VAL A 28 -11.50 8.32 17.45
CA VAL A 28 -11.36 7.34 18.53
C VAL A 28 -10.99 6.00 17.93
N VAL A 29 -9.93 5.39 18.46
CA VAL A 29 -9.50 4.03 18.10
C VAL A 29 -9.41 3.22 19.38
N ASN A 30 -10.34 2.29 19.56
CA ASN A 30 -10.53 1.55 20.81
C ASN A 30 -10.69 2.50 22.01
N SER A 31 -9.67 2.64 22.85
CA SER A 31 -9.67 3.54 24.02
C SER A 31 -8.86 4.83 23.85
N GLN A 32 -8.23 5.02 22.69
CA GLN A 32 -7.41 6.21 22.42
C GLN A 32 -8.23 7.26 21.67
N THR A 33 -8.10 8.51 22.06
CA THR A 33 -8.83 9.62 21.48
C THR A 33 -7.87 10.70 20.97
N LEU A 34 -8.03 11.09 19.71
CA LEU A 34 -7.50 12.33 19.16
C LEU A 34 -8.63 13.35 19.13
N SER A 35 -8.45 14.49 19.80
CA SER A 35 -9.50 15.51 19.87
C SER A 35 -9.74 16.17 18.50
N ALA A 36 -10.95 16.64 18.25
CA ALA A 36 -11.30 17.35 17.03
C ALA A 36 -10.38 18.58 16.84
N ASN A 37 -10.14 19.34 17.90
CA ASN A 37 -9.29 20.54 17.84
C ASN A 37 -7.83 20.22 17.48
N THR A 38 -7.26 19.15 18.04
CA THR A 38 -5.89 18.70 17.67
C THR A 38 -5.86 18.29 16.20
N PHE A 39 -6.85 17.52 15.75
CA PHE A 39 -6.92 17.07 14.36
C PHE A 39 -7.12 18.24 13.37
N GLU A 40 -7.96 19.22 13.68
CA GLU A 40 -8.11 20.45 12.90
C GLU A 40 -6.82 21.26 12.83
N THR A 41 -6.06 21.33 13.93
CA THR A 41 -4.75 21.99 13.97
C THR A 41 -3.76 21.30 13.02
N GLU A 42 -3.74 19.96 12.99
CA GLU A 42 -2.92 19.18 12.06
C GLU A 42 -3.32 19.48 10.60
N LEU A 43 -4.63 19.41 10.28
CA LEU A 43 -5.13 19.72 8.94
C LEU A 43 -4.80 21.14 8.49
N SER A 44 -4.94 22.10 9.41
CA SER A 44 -4.57 23.50 9.15
C SER A 44 -3.07 23.64 8.85
N ALA A 45 -2.21 23.00 9.63
CA ALA A 45 -0.77 23.03 9.39
C ALA A 45 -0.41 22.43 8.02
N ILE A 46 -1.01 21.30 7.64
CA ILE A 46 -0.79 20.68 6.33
C ILE A 46 -1.25 21.62 5.20
N SER A 47 -2.44 22.18 5.30
CA SER A 47 -3.02 22.97 4.20
C SER A 47 -2.36 24.35 4.01
N HIS A 48 -1.76 24.92 5.04
CA HIS A 48 -1.15 26.26 5.00
C HIS A 48 0.39 26.28 4.90
N ASN A 49 1.03 25.10 4.93
CA ASN A 49 2.47 25.01 4.74
C ASN A 49 2.78 24.19 3.47
N ASN A 50 3.21 24.85 2.41
CA ASN A 50 3.45 24.25 1.11
C ASN A 50 4.48 23.10 1.15
N THR A 51 5.53 23.21 2.00
CA THR A 51 6.53 22.15 2.16
C THR A 51 5.91 20.92 2.82
N LEU A 52 5.23 21.12 3.96
CA LEU A 52 4.56 20.04 4.68
C LEU A 52 3.48 19.37 3.80
N GLN A 53 2.63 20.18 3.16
CA GLN A 53 1.58 19.69 2.26
C GLN A 53 2.15 18.81 1.14
N CYS A 54 3.25 19.23 0.52
CA CYS A 54 3.88 18.50 -0.56
C CYS A 54 4.37 17.12 -0.10
N PHE A 55 5.09 17.04 1.02
CA PHE A 55 5.61 15.78 1.53
C PHE A 55 4.50 14.87 2.08
N VAL A 56 3.45 15.42 2.70
CA VAL A 56 2.27 14.63 3.10
C VAL A 56 1.55 14.07 1.86
N THR A 57 1.45 14.86 0.78
CA THR A 57 0.90 14.38 -0.51
C THR A 57 1.77 13.26 -1.11
N ALA A 58 3.07 13.29 -0.93
CA ALA A 58 3.95 12.21 -1.38
C ALA A 58 3.73 10.90 -0.62
N LEU A 59 3.47 10.96 0.69
CA LEU A 59 3.15 9.80 1.52
C LEU A 59 1.75 9.23 1.22
N SER A 60 0.79 10.09 0.95
CA SER A 60 -0.59 9.70 0.67
C SER A 60 -1.12 10.53 -0.52
N PRO A 61 -1.10 9.97 -1.76
CA PRO A 61 -1.41 10.69 -2.99
C PRO A 61 -2.86 11.20 -3.03
N THR A 62 -3.10 12.30 -2.36
CA THR A 62 -4.40 12.96 -2.24
C THR A 62 -4.19 14.46 -2.15
N SER A 63 -5.21 15.26 -2.50
CA SER A 63 -5.12 16.71 -2.42
C SER A 63 -5.38 17.21 -1.00
N TYR A 64 -4.36 17.76 -0.38
CA TYR A 64 -4.43 18.46 0.92
C TYR A 64 -4.54 19.99 0.77
N ALA A 65 -4.88 20.47 -0.42
CA ALA A 65 -5.06 21.89 -0.67
C ALA A 65 -6.21 22.47 0.19
N PRO A 66 -6.15 23.78 0.53
CA PRO A 66 -7.26 24.46 1.18
C PRO A 66 -8.58 24.28 0.42
N GLY A 67 -9.66 24.12 1.17
CA GLY A 67 -11.02 24.08 0.64
C GLY A 67 -11.53 25.47 0.23
N ALA A 68 -12.77 25.52 -0.24
CA ALA A 68 -13.44 26.77 -0.56
C ALA A 68 -13.61 27.60 0.72
N GLY A 69 -12.97 28.77 0.79
CA GLY A 69 -13.01 29.66 1.97
C GLY A 69 -11.67 29.79 2.71
N GLY A 70 -10.62 29.08 2.31
CA GLY A 70 -9.25 29.31 2.79
C GLY A 70 -8.89 28.70 4.16
N TYR A 71 -9.87 28.27 4.93
CA TYR A 71 -9.68 27.74 6.29
C TYR A 71 -9.95 26.25 6.43
N SER A 72 -10.51 25.62 5.41
CA SER A 72 -10.83 24.19 5.39
C SER A 72 -9.93 23.45 4.41
N ILE A 73 -9.67 22.19 4.71
CA ILE A 73 -9.03 21.26 3.78
C ILE A 73 -10.11 20.54 2.96
N LYS A 74 -9.77 20.01 1.77
CA LYS A 74 -10.70 19.18 1.01
C LYS A 74 -11.06 17.92 1.81
N ALA A 75 -12.33 17.48 1.74
CA ALA A 75 -12.81 16.31 2.46
C ALA A 75 -11.99 15.04 2.19
N SER A 76 -11.50 14.86 0.95
CA SER A 76 -10.60 13.76 0.61
C SER A 76 -9.26 13.81 1.36
N GLY A 77 -8.71 15.01 1.54
CA GLY A 77 -7.48 15.22 2.32
C GLY A 77 -7.69 14.95 3.80
N ALA A 78 -8.79 15.46 4.37
CA ALA A 78 -9.14 15.20 5.76
C ALA A 78 -9.31 13.68 6.03
N ALA A 79 -10.03 12.97 5.16
CA ALA A 79 -10.22 11.53 5.28
C ALA A 79 -8.91 10.75 5.13
N ALA A 80 -8.07 11.13 4.19
CA ALA A 80 -6.76 10.47 4.01
C ALA A 80 -5.85 10.67 5.22
N TRP A 81 -5.81 11.89 5.79
CA TRP A 81 -5.06 12.15 7.02
C TRP A 81 -5.67 11.40 8.21
N ALA A 82 -7.00 11.39 8.35
CA ALA A 82 -7.69 10.61 9.37
C ALA A 82 -7.35 9.12 9.29
N ASN A 83 -7.24 8.57 8.08
CA ASN A 83 -6.84 7.17 7.88
C ASN A 83 -5.43 6.90 8.42
N LEU A 84 -4.45 7.76 8.14
CA LEU A 84 -3.09 7.63 8.68
C LEU A 84 -3.08 7.74 10.22
N ARG A 85 -3.89 8.63 10.81
CA ARG A 85 -3.99 8.78 12.26
C ARG A 85 -4.65 7.56 12.92
N VAL A 86 -5.71 6.99 12.32
CA VAL A 86 -6.34 5.74 12.77
C VAL A 86 -5.31 4.59 12.77
N GLU A 87 -4.56 4.46 11.67
CA GLU A 87 -3.52 3.44 11.54
C GLU A 87 -2.44 3.60 12.63
N GLY A 88 -1.91 4.81 12.80
CA GLY A 88 -0.90 5.10 13.83
C GLY A 88 -1.40 4.77 15.24
N LEU A 89 -2.62 5.18 15.59
CA LEU A 89 -3.23 4.89 16.90
C LEU A 89 -3.44 3.38 17.12
N ALA A 90 -3.91 2.64 16.11
CA ALA A 90 -4.12 1.19 16.21
C ALA A 90 -2.79 0.44 16.42
N ILE A 91 -1.76 0.78 15.64
CA ILE A 91 -0.41 0.20 15.77
C ILE A 91 0.18 0.56 17.13
N HIS A 92 0.13 1.83 17.53
CA HIS A 92 0.65 2.28 18.84
C HIS A 92 0.03 1.51 19.99
N GLN A 93 -1.29 1.36 20.00
CA GLN A 93 -1.98 0.61 21.04
C GLN A 93 -1.52 -0.85 21.10
N TYR A 94 -1.43 -1.52 19.96
CA TYR A 94 -0.96 -2.90 19.87
C TYR A 94 0.49 -3.04 20.37
N VAL A 95 1.37 -2.17 19.92
CA VAL A 95 2.79 -2.16 20.30
C VAL A 95 2.96 -1.91 21.79
N ALA A 96 2.26 -0.92 22.35
CA ALA A 96 2.34 -0.57 23.75
C ALA A 96 1.68 -1.62 24.67
N THR A 97 0.52 -2.17 24.27
CA THR A 97 -0.26 -3.06 25.17
C THR A 97 0.07 -4.53 24.99
N THR A 98 0.28 -5.00 23.76
CA THR A 98 0.54 -6.40 23.44
C THR A 98 2.01 -6.72 23.41
N LEU A 99 2.80 -5.90 22.72
CA LEU A 99 4.25 -6.10 22.60
C LEU A 99 5.04 -5.50 23.77
N LYS A 100 4.37 -4.71 24.66
CA LYS A 100 4.96 -4.08 25.85
C LYS A 100 6.18 -3.21 25.54
N TYR A 101 6.21 -2.62 24.35
CA TYR A 101 7.30 -1.75 23.93
C TYR A 101 6.99 -0.28 24.24
N ARG A 102 8.01 0.42 24.68
CA ARG A 102 8.04 1.88 24.82
C ARG A 102 9.33 2.38 24.17
N PRO A 103 9.26 3.24 23.16
CA PRO A 103 10.45 3.72 22.48
C PRO A 103 11.33 4.54 23.42
N SER A 104 12.63 4.30 23.38
CA SER A 104 13.63 5.13 24.04
C SER A 104 13.87 6.43 23.25
N ALA A 105 14.59 7.40 23.86
CA ALA A 105 14.99 8.61 23.15
C ALA A 105 15.81 8.30 21.88
N HIS A 106 16.63 7.25 21.91
CA HIS A 106 17.37 6.78 20.73
C HIS A 106 16.44 6.24 19.65
N ASP A 107 15.44 5.43 20.01
CA ASP A 107 14.45 4.90 19.04
C ASP A 107 13.66 6.04 18.39
N LEU A 108 13.26 7.06 19.15
CA LEU A 108 12.57 8.23 18.63
C LEU A 108 13.44 9.05 17.66
N ALA A 109 14.74 9.23 17.96
CA ALA A 109 15.66 9.91 17.05
C ALA A 109 15.86 9.13 15.74
N LEU A 110 15.95 7.79 15.81
CA LEU A 110 16.00 6.93 14.63
C LEU A 110 14.69 7.00 13.83
N ALA A 111 13.56 7.02 14.52
CA ALA A 111 12.24 7.13 13.88
C ALA A 111 12.07 8.48 13.16
N GLU A 112 12.51 9.59 13.75
CA GLU A 112 12.49 10.91 13.09
C GLU A 112 13.35 10.91 11.82
N SER A 113 14.56 10.35 11.91
CA SER A 113 15.44 10.22 10.74
C SER A 113 14.83 9.32 9.66
N SER A 114 14.18 8.22 10.06
CA SER A 114 13.46 7.31 9.15
C SER A 114 12.27 7.99 8.47
N LEU A 115 11.47 8.76 9.22
CA LEU A 115 10.33 9.52 8.67
C LEU A 115 10.79 10.52 7.60
N VAL A 116 11.87 11.28 7.88
CA VAL A 116 12.49 12.20 6.90
C VAL A 116 12.97 11.44 5.66
N GLY A 117 13.60 10.28 5.85
CA GLY A 117 14.06 9.41 4.77
C GLY A 117 12.90 8.90 3.90
N GLU A 118 11.83 8.44 4.53
CA GLU A 118 10.62 7.95 3.85
C GLU A 118 9.92 9.05 3.05
N MET A 119 9.69 10.22 3.64
CA MET A 119 9.16 11.39 2.95
C MET A 119 9.96 11.73 1.69
N THR A 120 11.29 11.74 1.80
CA THR A 120 12.19 12.03 0.68
C THR A 120 12.09 10.95 -0.41
N ALA A 121 12.11 9.68 0.00
CA ALA A 121 12.02 8.55 -0.93
C ALA A 121 10.67 8.51 -1.68
N GLN A 122 9.56 8.75 -0.98
CA GLN A 122 8.22 8.76 -1.60
C GLN A 122 8.05 9.95 -2.56
N ALA A 123 8.56 11.14 -2.20
CA ALA A 123 8.55 12.28 -3.12
C ALA A 123 9.33 11.95 -4.40
N SER A 124 10.50 11.34 -4.28
CA SER A 124 11.31 10.92 -5.43
C SER A 124 10.63 9.82 -6.26
N ALA A 125 10.09 8.79 -5.61
CA ALA A 125 9.41 7.67 -6.27
C ALA A 125 8.18 8.12 -7.07
N ASN A 126 7.45 9.12 -6.54
CA ASN A 126 6.27 9.69 -7.18
C ASN A 126 6.60 10.85 -8.14
N SER A 127 7.89 11.14 -8.36
CA SER A 127 8.38 12.27 -9.18
C SER A 127 7.79 13.63 -8.75
N ILE A 128 7.58 13.80 -7.42
CA ILE A 128 7.05 15.03 -6.84
C ILE A 128 8.22 15.94 -6.44
N ASN A 129 8.27 17.14 -7.01
CA ASN A 129 9.26 18.14 -6.66
C ASN A 129 8.71 19.07 -5.57
N CYS A 130 9.09 18.80 -4.31
CA CYS A 130 8.61 19.59 -3.17
C CYS A 130 9.44 20.87 -2.96
N PRO A 131 8.80 21.98 -2.58
CA PRO A 131 9.53 23.15 -2.13
C PRO A 131 10.16 22.88 -0.75
N GLY A 132 11.50 22.99 -0.66
CA GLY A 132 12.23 22.71 0.57
C GLY A 132 12.57 21.23 0.78
N THR A 133 12.89 20.85 2.02
CA THR A 133 13.33 19.51 2.40
C THR A 133 12.33 18.80 3.32
N ALA A 134 12.39 17.45 3.36
CA ALA A 134 11.59 16.67 4.30
C ALA A 134 11.87 17.03 5.77
N THR A 135 13.10 17.39 6.10
CA THR A 135 13.46 17.91 7.44
C THR A 135 12.70 19.19 7.77
N GLN A 136 12.58 20.11 6.81
CA GLN A 136 11.76 21.32 6.98
C GLN A 136 10.28 21.01 7.11
N ALA A 137 9.78 20.02 6.39
CA ALA A 137 8.39 19.56 6.52
C ALA A 137 8.10 19.03 7.93
N VAL A 138 8.96 18.15 8.45
CA VAL A 138 8.84 17.63 9.83
C VAL A 138 8.94 18.74 10.87
N ALA A 139 9.86 19.69 10.69
CA ALA A 139 9.98 20.85 11.58
C ALA A 139 8.77 21.79 11.55
N ALA A 140 8.04 21.84 10.45
CA ALA A 140 6.82 22.63 10.29
C ALA A 140 5.55 21.98 10.91
N MET A 141 5.63 20.74 11.34
CA MET A 141 4.52 20.09 12.05
C MET A 141 4.28 20.74 13.41
N PRO A 142 3.02 20.95 13.83
CA PRO A 142 2.70 21.26 15.23
C PRO A 142 3.34 20.23 16.17
N SER A 143 3.73 20.64 17.38
CA SER A 143 4.48 19.78 18.32
C SER A 143 3.79 18.45 18.61
N GLU A 144 2.46 18.45 18.80
CA GLU A 144 1.69 17.25 19.04
C GLU A 144 1.66 16.32 17.82
N MET A 145 1.45 16.88 16.62
CA MET A 145 1.49 16.14 15.36
C MET A 145 2.87 15.51 15.15
N ARG A 146 3.95 16.30 15.31
CA ARG A 146 5.32 15.81 15.14
C ARG A 146 5.65 14.68 16.10
N THR A 147 5.29 14.83 17.38
CA THR A 147 5.49 13.78 18.40
C THR A 147 4.74 12.51 18.03
N ALA A 148 3.51 12.64 17.59
CA ALA A 148 2.68 11.49 17.23
C ALA A 148 3.17 10.78 15.95
N GLU A 149 3.64 11.51 14.94
CA GLU A 149 4.19 10.90 13.71
C GLU A 149 5.53 10.21 13.99
N ILE A 150 6.40 10.79 14.80
CA ILE A 150 7.67 10.15 15.21
C ILE A 150 7.38 8.89 16.04
N LEU A 151 6.39 8.93 16.93
CA LEU A 151 5.98 7.76 17.71
C LEU A 151 5.40 6.66 16.82
N ALA A 152 4.51 7.01 15.90
CA ALA A 152 3.94 6.06 14.95
C ALA A 152 5.03 5.39 14.09
N GLN A 153 6.03 6.15 13.68
CA GLN A 153 7.18 5.63 12.95
C GLN A 153 8.04 4.68 13.83
N ALA A 154 8.29 5.02 15.09
CA ALA A 154 9.02 4.17 16.02
C ALA A 154 8.30 2.85 16.27
N ASP A 155 6.97 2.89 16.46
CA ASP A 155 6.14 1.72 16.65
C ASP A 155 6.11 0.83 15.40
N SER A 156 6.04 1.43 14.21
CA SER A 156 6.08 0.71 12.93
C SER A 156 7.43 0.01 12.73
N LEU A 157 8.54 0.68 13.00
CA LEU A 157 9.87 0.08 12.93
C LEU A 157 10.03 -1.07 13.92
N TYR A 158 9.53 -0.91 15.15
CA TYR A 158 9.55 -1.97 16.14
C TYR A 158 8.66 -3.14 15.75
N LEU A 159 7.46 -2.89 15.25
CA LEU A 159 6.52 -3.92 14.78
C LEU A 159 7.18 -4.75 13.67
N VAL A 160 7.74 -4.13 12.64
CA VAL A 160 8.44 -4.83 11.55
C VAL A 160 9.56 -5.72 12.11
N LYS A 161 10.37 -5.21 13.06
CA LYS A 161 11.43 -5.99 13.70
C LYS A 161 10.91 -7.20 14.50
N LYS A 162 9.68 -7.15 15.02
CA LYS A 162 9.06 -8.21 15.83
C LYS A 162 8.22 -9.21 15.04
N ILE A 163 7.98 -8.96 13.77
CA ILE A 163 7.25 -9.89 12.91
C ILE A 163 8.09 -11.15 12.73
N LYS A 164 7.62 -12.28 13.28
CA LYS A 164 8.33 -13.57 13.23
C LYS A 164 8.50 -14.12 11.80
N THR A 165 7.67 -13.68 10.89
CA THR A 165 7.72 -14.04 9.46
C THR A 165 8.67 -13.14 8.66
N THR A 166 9.26 -12.11 9.29
CA THR A 166 10.25 -11.28 8.62
C THR A 166 11.52 -12.08 8.38
N ILE A 167 11.88 -12.22 7.13
CA ILE A 167 13.12 -12.88 6.72
C ILE A 167 14.26 -11.88 6.88
N PRO A 168 15.31 -12.18 7.66
CA PRO A 168 16.45 -11.29 7.78
C PRO A 168 17.08 -11.00 6.40
N LEU A 169 17.39 -9.74 6.13
CA LEU A 169 18.01 -9.33 4.87
C LEU A 169 19.55 -9.51 4.92
N THR A 170 19.99 -10.69 5.32
CA THR A 170 21.41 -11.09 5.35
C THR A 170 21.76 -11.90 4.11
N THR A 171 23.03 -11.92 3.73
CA THR A 171 23.53 -12.75 2.61
C THR A 171 23.10 -14.20 2.76
N ALA A 172 23.23 -14.78 3.96
CA ALA A 172 22.85 -16.18 4.22
C ALA A 172 21.35 -16.43 4.00
N SER A 173 20.47 -15.49 4.43
CA SER A 173 19.04 -15.60 4.21
C SER A 173 18.68 -15.45 2.73
N MET A 174 19.35 -14.54 2.03
CA MET A 174 19.19 -14.36 0.59
C MET A 174 19.62 -15.59 -0.20
N GLU A 175 20.75 -16.19 0.14
CA GLU A 175 21.23 -17.44 -0.48
C GLU A 175 20.28 -18.59 -0.22
N SER A 176 19.78 -18.73 1.01
CA SER A 176 18.79 -19.76 1.37
C SER A 176 17.48 -19.58 0.61
N TYR A 177 16.99 -18.36 0.49
CA TYR A 177 15.79 -18.06 -0.29
C TYR A 177 16.00 -18.33 -1.78
N TYR A 178 17.11 -17.86 -2.35
CA TYR A 178 17.48 -18.14 -3.73
C TYR A 178 17.55 -19.64 -4.02
N ALA A 179 18.16 -20.43 -3.15
CA ALA A 179 18.29 -21.88 -3.33
C ALA A 179 16.93 -22.59 -3.42
N GLN A 180 15.91 -22.07 -2.71
CA GLN A 180 14.55 -22.61 -2.73
C GLN A 180 13.72 -22.11 -3.93
N HIS A 181 14.13 -21.00 -4.55
CA HIS A 181 13.38 -20.30 -5.61
C HIS A 181 14.23 -20.06 -6.86
N THR A 182 15.25 -20.89 -7.10
CA THR A 182 16.24 -20.70 -8.19
C THR A 182 15.58 -20.45 -9.54
N SER A 183 14.50 -21.20 -9.84
CA SER A 183 13.73 -21.05 -11.10
C SER A 183 13.17 -19.66 -11.32
N ASP A 184 12.87 -18.93 -10.25
CA ASP A 184 12.26 -17.59 -10.33
C ASP A 184 13.28 -16.54 -10.80
N TYR A 185 14.58 -16.87 -10.67
CA TYR A 185 15.70 -15.99 -11.03
C TYR A 185 16.36 -16.37 -12.36
N ASP A 186 15.92 -17.44 -13.01
CA ASP A 186 16.47 -17.88 -14.28
C ASP A 186 16.16 -16.90 -15.41
N THR A 187 17.08 -16.80 -16.37
CA THR A 187 16.81 -16.16 -17.64
C THR A 187 16.04 -17.13 -18.53
N LEU A 188 14.85 -16.72 -18.98
CA LEU A 188 13.99 -17.51 -19.85
C LEU A 188 13.96 -16.96 -21.26
N CYS A 189 14.24 -17.80 -22.26
CA CYS A 189 13.96 -17.49 -23.66
C CYS A 189 12.51 -17.91 -23.94
N VAL A 190 11.73 -17.01 -24.49
CA VAL A 190 10.28 -17.13 -24.60
C VAL A 190 9.86 -17.11 -26.07
N SER A 191 8.91 -17.97 -26.39
CA SER A 191 8.15 -17.94 -27.64
C SER A 191 6.69 -17.65 -27.37
N VAL A 192 6.06 -16.88 -28.25
CA VAL A 192 4.66 -16.49 -28.17
C VAL A 192 3.88 -16.90 -29.42
N ALA A 193 2.58 -17.18 -29.25
CA ALA A 193 1.64 -17.33 -30.35
C ALA A 193 0.42 -16.46 -30.10
N LEU A 194 0.04 -15.64 -31.06
CA LEU A 194 -1.22 -14.89 -31.09
C LEU A 194 -2.22 -15.68 -31.92
N VAL A 195 -3.15 -16.37 -31.26
CA VAL A 195 -4.09 -17.31 -31.90
C VAL A 195 -5.49 -16.69 -31.95
N LEU A 196 -6.16 -16.79 -33.10
CA LEU A 196 -7.56 -16.38 -33.19
C LEU A 196 -8.43 -17.25 -32.26
N PRO A 197 -9.46 -16.69 -31.61
CA PRO A 197 -10.36 -17.46 -30.74
C PRO A 197 -10.96 -18.69 -31.43
N SER A 198 -11.25 -18.60 -32.72
CA SER A 198 -11.75 -19.73 -33.54
C SER A 198 -10.74 -20.86 -33.72
N SER A 199 -9.46 -20.61 -33.52
CA SER A 199 -8.36 -21.57 -33.73
C SER A 199 -7.80 -22.15 -32.41
N VAL A 200 -8.28 -21.68 -31.26
CA VAL A 200 -7.79 -22.11 -29.92
C VAL A 200 -7.90 -23.63 -29.72
N THR A 201 -9.03 -24.21 -30.07
CA THR A 201 -9.25 -25.67 -29.95
C THR A 201 -8.27 -26.46 -30.83
N ALA A 202 -8.06 -26.02 -32.07
CA ALA A 202 -7.14 -26.69 -32.99
C ALA A 202 -5.67 -26.52 -32.57
N PHE A 203 -5.31 -25.37 -31.96
CA PHE A 203 -4.00 -25.15 -31.37
C PHE A 203 -3.74 -26.11 -30.22
N ALA A 204 -4.67 -26.21 -29.26
CA ALA A 204 -4.56 -27.13 -28.13
C ALA A 204 -4.51 -28.61 -28.55
N GLN A 205 -5.29 -29.02 -29.57
CA GLN A 205 -5.21 -30.36 -30.16
C GLN A 205 -3.84 -30.63 -30.81
N GLY A 206 -3.27 -29.63 -31.48
CA GLY A 206 -1.93 -29.73 -32.05
C GLY A 206 -0.85 -29.92 -30.99
N GLU A 207 -0.95 -29.22 -29.88
CA GLU A 207 -0.05 -29.39 -28.72
C GLU A 207 -0.19 -30.78 -28.11
N ALA A 208 -1.42 -31.21 -27.85
CA ALA A 208 -1.71 -32.54 -27.32
C ALA A 208 -1.22 -33.67 -28.25
N ALA A 209 -1.20 -33.43 -29.58
CA ALA A 209 -0.63 -34.34 -30.58
C ALA A 209 0.91 -34.28 -30.66
N GLY A 210 1.58 -33.49 -29.80
CA GLY A 210 3.02 -33.43 -29.72
C GLY A 210 3.70 -32.53 -30.77
N LEU A 211 2.94 -31.62 -31.42
CA LEU A 211 3.57 -30.64 -32.30
C LEU A 211 4.45 -29.69 -31.46
N ASN A 212 5.67 -29.43 -31.92
CA ASN A 212 6.57 -28.53 -31.22
C ASN A 212 6.13 -27.07 -31.32
N VAL A 213 6.62 -26.22 -30.39
CA VAL A 213 6.30 -24.80 -30.26
C VAL A 213 6.43 -24.08 -31.60
N ALA A 214 7.55 -24.22 -32.30
CA ALA A 214 7.78 -23.51 -33.55
C ALA A 214 6.78 -23.89 -34.65
N THR A 215 6.38 -25.15 -34.72
CA THR A 215 5.37 -25.64 -35.68
C THR A 215 3.99 -25.09 -35.36
N LEU A 216 3.58 -25.13 -34.09
CA LEU A 216 2.32 -24.56 -33.65
C LEU A 216 2.24 -23.07 -33.92
N VAL A 217 3.29 -22.32 -33.60
CA VAL A 217 3.36 -20.89 -33.86
C VAL A 217 3.25 -20.59 -35.34
N ARG A 218 4.04 -21.22 -36.20
CA ARG A 218 3.97 -21.00 -37.66
C ARG A 218 2.60 -21.30 -38.25
N LYS A 219 1.90 -22.30 -37.69
CA LYS A 219 0.59 -22.72 -38.21
C LYS A 219 -0.57 -21.84 -37.76
N TYR A 220 -0.53 -21.32 -36.52
CA TYR A 220 -1.70 -20.71 -35.92
C TYR A 220 -1.51 -19.24 -35.51
N SER A 221 -0.26 -18.75 -35.36
CA SER A 221 -0.03 -17.38 -34.91
C SER A 221 -0.35 -16.37 -36.00
N GLN A 222 -1.05 -15.32 -35.59
CA GLN A 222 -1.40 -14.17 -36.45
C GLN A 222 -0.33 -13.08 -36.48
N ASP A 223 0.74 -13.20 -35.68
CA ASP A 223 1.90 -12.31 -35.76
C ASP A 223 2.94 -12.89 -36.74
N PRO A 224 3.02 -12.37 -37.96
CA PRO A 224 3.94 -12.90 -38.98
C PRO A 224 5.40 -12.73 -38.56
N THR A 225 5.71 -11.70 -37.77
CA THR A 225 7.09 -11.38 -37.36
C THR A 225 7.67 -12.40 -36.41
N SER A 226 6.92 -12.77 -35.38
CA SER A 226 7.34 -13.84 -34.45
C SER A 226 7.14 -15.22 -35.07
N ALA A 227 6.07 -15.44 -35.85
CA ALA A 227 5.80 -16.72 -36.47
C ALA A 227 6.93 -17.18 -37.40
N ALA A 228 7.53 -16.28 -38.20
CA ALA A 228 8.70 -16.58 -39.04
C ALA A 228 9.89 -17.10 -38.23
N LYS A 229 10.01 -16.69 -36.95
CA LYS A 229 11.05 -17.11 -36.00
C LYS A 229 10.61 -18.23 -35.06
N GLY A 230 9.47 -18.91 -35.37
CA GLY A 230 8.90 -19.94 -34.49
C GLY A 230 8.37 -19.38 -33.16
N GLY A 231 7.97 -18.13 -33.13
CA GLY A 231 7.45 -17.43 -31.97
C GLY A 231 8.48 -16.73 -31.10
N ALA A 232 9.76 -16.89 -31.36
CA ALA A 232 10.83 -16.36 -30.51
C ALA A 232 10.75 -14.83 -30.37
N VAL A 233 10.59 -14.34 -29.16
CA VAL A 233 10.53 -12.90 -28.82
C VAL A 233 11.75 -12.41 -28.05
N GLY A 234 12.56 -13.31 -27.51
CA GLY A 234 13.80 -12.98 -26.81
C GLY A 234 14.00 -13.79 -25.53
N CYS A 235 15.10 -13.46 -24.83
CA CYS A 235 15.43 -14.04 -23.55
C CYS A 235 15.38 -12.92 -22.48
N PHE A 236 14.68 -13.17 -21.37
CA PHE A 236 14.37 -12.16 -20.36
C PHE A 236 14.85 -12.62 -18.99
N SER A 237 15.60 -11.77 -18.31
CA SER A 237 15.97 -11.95 -16.89
C SER A 237 14.82 -11.48 -15.99
N PRO A 238 14.83 -11.83 -14.70
CA PRO A 238 13.83 -11.36 -13.72
C PRO A 238 13.76 -9.84 -13.59
N SER A 239 14.88 -9.15 -13.78
CA SER A 239 14.95 -7.68 -13.74
C SER A 239 14.41 -7.00 -14.99
N SER A 240 14.06 -7.77 -16.04
CA SER A 240 13.48 -7.20 -17.25
C SER A 240 12.03 -6.79 -17.02
N THR A 241 11.72 -5.51 -17.17
CA THR A 241 10.33 -4.99 -17.13
C THR A 241 9.55 -5.37 -18.37
N SER A 242 10.24 -5.59 -19.49
CA SER A 242 9.64 -6.09 -20.73
C SER A 242 9.22 -7.54 -20.54
N TYR A 243 7.99 -7.84 -20.89
CA TYR A 243 7.42 -9.20 -20.79
C TYR A 243 7.40 -9.81 -19.39
N ALA A 244 7.38 -9.00 -18.31
CA ALA A 244 7.34 -9.50 -16.93
C ALA A 244 6.15 -10.44 -16.67
N SER A 245 4.95 -10.07 -17.15
CA SER A 245 3.74 -10.93 -17.04
C SER A 245 3.88 -12.23 -17.83
N VAL A 246 4.40 -12.14 -19.05
CA VAL A 246 4.64 -13.30 -19.93
C VAL A 246 5.65 -14.27 -19.30
N ARG A 247 6.68 -13.74 -18.65
CA ARG A 247 7.67 -14.54 -17.94
C ARG A 247 7.04 -15.27 -16.74
N ALA A 248 6.20 -14.59 -15.97
CA ALA A 248 5.51 -15.20 -14.83
C ALA A 248 4.66 -16.41 -15.23
N ASP A 249 3.96 -16.34 -16.36
CA ASP A 249 3.12 -17.42 -16.88
C ASP A 249 3.90 -18.70 -17.20
N VAL A 250 5.18 -18.61 -17.52
CA VAL A 250 6.00 -19.75 -17.96
C VAL A 250 7.09 -20.18 -16.97
N THR A 251 7.28 -19.45 -15.87
CA THR A 251 8.34 -19.75 -14.89
C THR A 251 8.22 -21.16 -14.31
N SER A 252 7.00 -21.61 -14.04
CA SER A 252 6.71 -22.94 -13.46
C SER A 252 6.45 -24.05 -14.51
N LEU A 253 6.34 -23.68 -15.80
CA LEU A 253 6.03 -24.66 -16.84
C LEU A 253 7.28 -25.44 -17.31
N PRO A 254 7.10 -26.68 -17.78
CA PRO A 254 8.13 -27.40 -18.51
C PRO A 254 8.57 -26.61 -19.76
N LEU A 255 9.84 -26.77 -20.17
CA LEU A 255 10.30 -26.16 -21.41
C LEU A 255 9.51 -26.72 -22.62
N ASN A 256 9.28 -25.86 -23.59
CA ASN A 256 8.58 -26.14 -24.82
C ASN A 256 7.11 -26.57 -24.64
N THR A 257 6.50 -26.15 -23.53
CA THR A 257 5.06 -26.35 -23.23
C THR A 257 4.39 -24.99 -23.15
N PHE A 258 3.25 -24.83 -23.79
CA PHE A 258 2.41 -23.64 -23.66
C PHE A 258 1.57 -23.68 -22.38
N ALA A 259 1.26 -22.52 -21.82
CA ALA A 259 0.24 -22.43 -20.76
C ALA A 259 -1.10 -22.94 -21.28
N THR A 260 -1.77 -23.80 -20.51
CA THR A 260 -3.05 -24.40 -20.90
C THR A 260 -4.18 -23.37 -21.04
N THR A 261 -4.07 -22.26 -20.31
CA THR A 261 -5.04 -21.15 -20.37
C THR A 261 -4.36 -19.95 -21.01
N PRO A 262 -4.82 -19.50 -22.19
CA PRO A 262 -4.25 -18.32 -22.83
C PRO A 262 -4.70 -17.03 -22.14
N ASN A 263 -3.85 -16.01 -22.18
CA ASN A 263 -4.25 -14.64 -21.86
C ASN A 263 -4.93 -14.02 -23.10
N TYR A 264 -6.14 -13.45 -22.93
CA TYR A 264 -6.80 -12.77 -24.03
C TYR A 264 -6.35 -11.31 -24.08
N ILE A 265 -5.85 -10.90 -25.26
CA ILE A 265 -5.44 -9.51 -25.51
C ILE A 265 -6.24 -8.94 -26.69
N SER A 266 -6.50 -7.65 -26.65
CA SER A 266 -7.13 -6.93 -27.76
C SER A 266 -6.10 -6.06 -28.48
N ASN A 267 -6.04 -6.15 -29.81
CA ASN A 267 -5.22 -5.31 -30.64
C ASN A 267 -6.05 -4.83 -31.84
N ASN A 268 -6.15 -3.52 -32.04
CA ASN A 268 -6.94 -2.88 -33.11
C ASN A 268 -8.40 -3.40 -33.21
N GLY A 269 -9.03 -3.63 -32.04
CA GLY A 269 -10.41 -4.12 -31.96
C GLY A 269 -10.59 -5.62 -32.21
N GLN A 270 -9.51 -6.34 -32.50
CA GLN A 270 -9.52 -7.80 -32.64
C GLN A 270 -8.97 -8.46 -31.37
N THR A 271 -9.67 -9.48 -30.88
CA THR A 271 -9.24 -10.28 -29.72
C THR A 271 -8.37 -11.45 -30.18
N PHE A 272 -7.29 -11.70 -29.47
CA PHE A 272 -6.38 -12.83 -29.66
C PHE A 272 -6.18 -13.57 -28.35
N ALA A 273 -6.02 -14.88 -28.43
CA ALA A 273 -5.51 -15.72 -27.37
C ALA A 273 -3.96 -15.71 -27.44
N LEU A 274 -3.31 -15.14 -26.43
CA LEU A 274 -1.86 -15.13 -26.27
C LEU A 274 -1.42 -16.41 -25.56
N TYR A 275 -0.71 -17.26 -26.26
CA TYR A 275 -0.03 -18.42 -25.70
C TYR A 275 1.46 -18.15 -25.56
N VAL A 276 2.03 -18.59 -24.45
CA VAL A 276 3.44 -18.37 -24.10
C VAL A 276 4.09 -19.69 -23.74
N ALA A 277 5.31 -19.91 -24.20
CA ALA A 277 6.14 -21.05 -23.84
C ALA A 277 7.58 -20.62 -23.56
N ALA A 278 8.19 -21.16 -22.51
CA ALA A 278 9.64 -21.07 -22.32
C ALA A 278 10.33 -22.12 -23.19
N THR A 279 11.25 -21.71 -24.04
CA THR A 279 11.98 -22.60 -24.95
C THR A 279 13.41 -22.92 -24.46
N LYS A 280 13.96 -22.07 -23.61
CA LYS A 280 15.27 -22.26 -22.98
C LYS A 280 15.25 -21.62 -21.59
N ARG A 281 15.92 -22.27 -20.66
CA ARG A 281 16.18 -21.78 -19.31
C ARG A 281 17.68 -21.72 -19.08
N THR A 282 18.16 -20.61 -18.56
CA THR A 282 19.57 -20.42 -18.19
C THR A 282 19.60 -19.98 -16.73
N THR A 283 20.21 -20.79 -15.88
CA THR A 283 20.33 -20.48 -14.45
C THR A 283 21.19 -19.25 -14.24
N THR A 284 20.63 -18.28 -13.51
CA THR A 284 21.32 -17.06 -13.14
C THR A 284 22.00 -17.30 -11.78
N PRO A 285 23.32 -17.21 -11.66
CA PRO A 285 23.99 -17.45 -10.37
C PRO A 285 23.57 -16.43 -9.32
N PHE A 286 23.59 -16.82 -8.03
CA PHE A 286 23.16 -15.96 -6.92
C PHE A 286 23.81 -14.57 -6.97
N SER A 287 25.10 -14.47 -7.27
CA SER A 287 25.81 -13.18 -7.34
C SER A 287 25.19 -12.20 -8.34
N ALA A 288 24.58 -12.70 -9.43
CA ALA A 288 23.88 -11.88 -10.41
C ALA A 288 22.40 -11.66 -10.05
N ALA A 289 21.79 -12.58 -9.28
CA ALA A 289 20.40 -12.50 -8.83
C ALA A 289 20.22 -11.73 -7.51
N ALA A 290 21.28 -11.47 -6.76
CA ALA A 290 21.24 -10.98 -5.38
C ALA A 290 20.38 -9.71 -5.19
N ALA A 291 20.46 -8.75 -6.11
CA ALA A 291 19.66 -7.54 -6.04
C ALA A 291 18.15 -7.82 -6.17
N THR A 292 17.77 -8.74 -7.06
CA THR A 292 16.37 -9.15 -7.25
C THR A 292 15.88 -9.95 -6.05
N VAL A 293 16.69 -10.89 -5.54
CA VAL A 293 16.39 -11.64 -4.30
C VAL A 293 16.15 -10.70 -3.12
N LEU A 294 16.99 -9.67 -2.98
CA LEU A 294 16.81 -8.67 -1.93
C LEU A 294 15.46 -7.92 -2.08
N ALA A 295 15.12 -7.50 -3.28
CA ALA A 295 13.86 -6.80 -3.54
C ALA A 295 12.64 -7.69 -3.24
N ASP A 296 12.70 -8.98 -3.60
CA ASP A 296 11.64 -9.95 -3.31
C ASP A 296 11.47 -10.17 -1.80
N LEU A 297 12.56 -10.33 -1.05
CA LEU A 297 12.51 -10.46 0.40
C LEU A 297 11.98 -9.19 1.08
N GLN A 298 12.33 -8.01 0.58
CA GLN A 298 11.77 -6.74 1.06
C GLN A 298 10.26 -6.68 0.81
N SER A 299 9.80 -7.10 -0.37
CA SER A 299 8.38 -7.16 -0.72
C SER A 299 7.61 -8.15 0.16
N LEU A 300 8.15 -9.34 0.42
CA LEU A 300 7.56 -10.33 1.32
C LEU A 300 7.44 -9.81 2.75
N ASN A 301 8.49 -9.15 3.24
CA ASN A 301 8.48 -8.53 4.57
C ASN A 301 7.44 -7.42 4.67
N ALA A 302 7.34 -6.56 3.65
CA ALA A 302 6.32 -5.50 3.57
C ALA A 302 4.90 -6.09 3.53
N SER A 303 4.68 -7.17 2.79
CA SER A 303 3.38 -7.86 2.72
C SER A 303 2.98 -8.45 4.08
N SER A 304 3.93 -9.02 4.82
CA SER A 304 3.69 -9.53 6.18
C SER A 304 3.32 -8.40 7.16
N ALA A 305 3.99 -7.26 7.08
CA ALA A 305 3.68 -6.09 7.89
C ALA A 305 2.29 -5.52 7.55
N ASN A 306 1.96 -5.40 6.26
CA ASN A 306 0.65 -4.94 5.81
C ASN A 306 -0.48 -5.87 6.25
N LYS A 307 -0.25 -7.20 6.25
CA LYS A 307 -1.24 -8.14 6.77
C LYS A 307 -1.54 -7.88 8.25
N ILE A 308 -0.50 -7.75 9.09
CA ILE A 308 -0.70 -7.48 10.52
C ILE A 308 -1.42 -6.14 10.72
N LYS A 309 -1.02 -5.09 10.00
CA LYS A 309 -1.70 -3.81 10.02
C LYS A 309 -3.18 -3.95 9.69
N ASN A 310 -3.52 -4.62 8.60
CA ASN A 310 -4.90 -4.85 8.21
C ASN A 310 -5.68 -5.63 9.27
N ASP A 311 -5.10 -6.71 9.83
CA ASP A 311 -5.73 -7.48 10.91
C ASP A 311 -6.01 -6.59 12.15
N LEU A 312 -5.09 -5.70 12.52
CA LEU A 312 -5.28 -4.73 13.60
C LEU A 312 -6.40 -3.74 13.30
N LEU A 313 -6.48 -3.21 12.09
CA LEU A 313 -7.50 -2.25 11.67
C LEU A 313 -8.89 -2.92 11.60
N HIS A 314 -8.97 -4.18 11.16
CA HIS A 314 -10.21 -4.95 11.17
C HIS A 314 -10.74 -5.24 12.57
N ALA A 315 -9.83 -5.44 13.53
CA ALA A 315 -10.18 -5.71 14.93
C ALA A 315 -10.47 -4.44 15.75
N ALA A 316 -10.08 -3.26 15.25
CA ALA A 316 -10.20 -2.00 15.99
C ALA A 316 -11.64 -1.48 15.98
N ALA A 317 -12.11 -1.03 17.16
CA ALA A 317 -13.32 -0.21 17.28
C ALA A 317 -12.94 1.24 16.94
N VAL A 318 -13.33 1.70 15.76
CA VAL A 318 -12.98 3.03 15.25
C VAL A 318 -14.21 3.91 15.12
N HIS A 319 -14.11 5.14 15.64
CA HIS A 319 -15.05 6.22 15.38
C HIS A 319 -14.30 7.44 14.84
N VAL A 320 -14.79 7.99 13.75
CA VAL A 320 -14.29 9.23 13.14
C VAL A 320 -15.44 10.23 13.13
N ASP A 321 -15.19 11.45 13.59
CA ASP A 321 -16.18 12.52 13.50
C ASP A 321 -16.62 12.70 12.04
N PRO A 322 -17.93 12.73 11.76
CA PRO A 322 -18.45 12.89 10.40
C PRO A 322 -17.93 14.11 9.65
N ALA A 323 -17.47 15.14 10.34
CA ALA A 323 -16.82 16.29 9.71
C ALA A 323 -15.51 15.93 9.00
N PHE A 324 -14.79 14.93 9.49
CA PHE A 324 -13.49 14.49 8.96
C PHE A 324 -13.58 13.28 8.05
N GLY A 325 -14.64 12.50 8.17
CA GLY A 325 -14.85 11.32 7.36
C GLY A 325 -15.73 10.27 8.01
N ARG A 326 -15.78 9.09 7.40
CA ARG A 326 -16.56 7.95 7.90
C ARG A 326 -15.73 6.68 7.80
N TRP A 327 -15.54 6.01 8.93
CA TRP A 327 -14.89 4.69 8.94
C TRP A 327 -15.73 3.62 8.25
N GLY A 328 -15.11 2.76 7.46
CA GLY A 328 -15.78 1.66 6.78
C GLY A 328 -14.81 0.73 6.04
N LEU A 329 -15.35 -0.18 5.24
CA LEU A 329 -14.59 -1.16 4.45
C LEU A 329 -14.69 -0.81 2.97
N ASN A 330 -13.57 -0.91 2.27
CA ASN A 330 -13.50 -0.94 0.81
C ASN A 330 -12.92 -2.28 0.34
N THR A 331 -12.65 -2.43 -0.95
CA THR A 331 -12.09 -3.64 -1.56
C THR A 331 -10.65 -3.94 -1.10
N THR A 332 -9.94 -2.98 -0.56
CA THR A 332 -8.55 -3.12 -0.07
C THR A 332 -8.46 -3.25 1.44
N GLY A 333 -9.54 -3.04 2.19
CA GLY A 333 -9.62 -3.16 3.63
C GLY A 333 -10.30 -1.99 4.35
N PRO A 334 -10.14 -1.89 5.67
CA PRO A 334 -10.67 -0.80 6.47
C PRO A 334 -10.05 0.54 6.09
N THR A 335 -10.88 1.59 5.99
CA THR A 335 -10.42 2.92 5.60
C THR A 335 -11.40 4.02 6.05
N VAL A 336 -10.94 5.27 6.06
CA VAL A 336 -11.77 6.45 6.25
C VAL A 336 -12.21 6.97 4.88
N PHE A 337 -13.51 6.96 4.63
CA PHE A 337 -14.12 7.59 3.46
C PHE A 337 -14.28 9.09 3.69
N ALA A 338 -14.10 9.88 2.65
CA ALA A 338 -14.36 11.31 2.70
C ALA A 338 -15.84 11.58 3.08
N SER A 339 -16.07 12.65 3.83
CA SER A 339 -17.40 13.13 4.09
C SER A 339 -18.11 13.46 2.77
N ALA A 340 -19.36 13.06 2.64
CA ALA A 340 -20.15 13.44 1.48
C ALA A 340 -20.31 14.97 1.44
N THR A 341 -20.14 15.54 0.26
CA THR A 341 -20.49 16.96 0.06
C THR A 341 -21.99 17.10 0.29
N PRO A 342 -22.45 17.98 1.19
CA PRO A 342 -23.87 18.18 1.39
C PRO A 342 -24.57 18.50 0.07
N ALA A 343 -25.74 17.90 -0.18
CA ALA A 343 -26.53 18.24 -1.35
C ALA A 343 -26.91 19.74 -1.29
N ALA A 344 -27.07 20.40 -2.43
CA ALA A 344 -27.43 21.81 -2.48
C ALA A 344 -28.73 22.11 -1.69
N SER A 345 -29.66 21.16 -1.61
CA SER A 345 -30.85 21.19 -0.77
C SER A 345 -30.54 21.25 0.73
N ASP A 346 -29.52 20.54 1.18
CA ASP A 346 -29.12 20.46 2.59
C ASP A 346 -28.44 21.76 3.05
N VAL A 347 -27.65 22.37 2.17
CA VAL A 347 -27.04 23.68 2.42
C VAL A 347 -28.10 24.76 2.52
N THR A 348 -29.17 24.68 1.71
CA THR A 348 -30.30 25.63 1.77
C THR A 348 -31.11 25.42 3.05
N GLY A 349 -31.27 24.20 3.52
CA GLY A 349 -31.90 23.85 4.79
C GLY A 349 -31.15 24.39 6.02
N SER A 350 -29.82 24.23 6.03
CA SER A 350 -29.00 24.75 7.14
C SER A 350 -28.96 26.28 7.22
N LYS A 351 -29.06 26.99 6.08
CA LYS A 351 -29.24 28.45 6.09
C LYS A 351 -30.58 28.87 6.71
N LYS A 352 -31.66 28.09 6.50
CA LYS A 352 -32.96 28.36 7.15
C LYS A 352 -32.92 28.10 8.66
N LEU A 353 -32.21 27.09 9.11
CA LEU A 353 -32.04 26.82 10.54
C LEU A 353 -31.21 27.90 11.25
N SER A 354 -30.17 28.41 10.60
CA SER A 354 -29.34 29.50 11.12
C SER A 354 -30.12 30.82 11.28
N THR A 355 -30.99 31.11 10.32
CA THR A 355 -31.86 32.33 10.41
C THR A 355 -32.98 32.17 11.43
N THR A 356 -33.46 30.96 11.71
CA THR A 356 -34.49 30.72 12.73
C THR A 356 -33.90 30.75 14.14
N ALA A 357 -32.64 30.30 14.33
CA ALA A 357 -31.94 30.37 15.61
C ALA A 357 -31.60 31.84 16.03
N ALA A 358 -31.43 32.75 15.07
CA ALA A 358 -31.17 34.16 15.34
C ALA A 358 -32.41 34.93 15.82
N THR A 359 -33.61 34.37 15.72
CA THR A 359 -34.87 34.99 16.16
C THR A 359 -35.30 34.55 17.57
N TYR A 360 -34.55 33.67 18.22
CA TYR A 360 -34.74 33.30 19.63
C TYR A 360 -33.76 34.09 20.53
N LYS A 361 -33.89 35.43 20.55
CA LYS A 361 -33.34 36.28 21.60
C LYS A 361 -34.45 36.92 22.38
#